data_ee69c52a9e8259686037c0901111adf9
#
_entry.id   ee69c52a9e8259686037c0901111adf9
#
_cell.length_a   1.000
_cell.length_b   1.000
_cell.length_c   1.000
_cell.angle_alpha   90.00
_cell.angle_beta   90.00
_cell.angle_gamma   90.00
#
_symmetry.space_group_name_H-M   'P 1'
#
loop_
_entity.id
_entity.type
_entity.pdbx_description
1 polymer ?
#
loop_
_entity_poly.entity_id
_entity_poly.type
_entity_poly.pdbx_seq_one_letter_code
_entity_poly.pdbx_strand_id
1 'polypeptide(L)'
;MSLVENISTVEDVSAVDIESDEYKKQFLHEATMLAIESVEKGWGGPFGAVIVRDGKVIGRGQNRVLLTGIPVYHAEVTAIIDACSRINSKALLGSDYYEGNLEMIPRPAGSPDPVPERAQMLKGCDLYVNGAPCPMCMSAIYWARIDRVYFGTRLEDTSKIGFDDEFQYIDFRLPWKERKAIQCFPDFERNYALKACEAWQNKKDRHPY
;
A
#
# COMPACT_ATOMS: atom_id res chain seq x y z
N MET A 1 53.27 17.68 -33.31
CA MET A 1 52.30 18.76 -33.12
C MET A 1 50.98 18.13 -32.73
N SER A 2 50.62 18.42 -31.51
CA SER A 2 49.49 17.90 -30.75
C SER A 2 48.19 18.47 -31.28
N LEU A 3 47.20 17.60 -31.43
CA LEU A 3 45.77 17.99 -31.50
C LEU A 3 45.04 17.26 -30.38
N VAL A 4 45.04 17.91 -29.22
CA VAL A 4 44.07 17.66 -28.16
C VAL A 4 43.18 18.86 -28.21
N GLU A 5 42.04 18.74 -28.86
CA GLU A 5 40.94 19.72 -28.76
C GLU A 5 39.72 19.10 -28.15
N ASN A 6 39.38 19.63 -26.96
CA ASN A 6 38.06 19.87 -26.41
C ASN A 6 37.02 18.79 -26.50
N ILE A 7 36.91 18.01 -25.40
CA ILE A 7 35.64 17.47 -24.97
C ILE A 7 35.24 18.29 -23.73
N SER A 8 34.52 19.38 -23.94
CA SER A 8 33.80 20.13 -22.90
C SER A 8 32.39 20.42 -23.40
N THR A 9 31.52 19.48 -23.25
CA THR A 9 30.10 19.78 -22.99
C THR A 9 29.62 18.72 -22.01
N VAL A 10 29.79 19.03 -20.74
CA VAL A 10 28.91 18.47 -19.74
C VAL A 10 27.53 19.05 -20.11
N GLU A 11 26.70 18.25 -20.79
CA GLU A 11 25.29 18.57 -20.95
C GLU A 11 24.74 18.80 -19.54
N ASP A 12 24.27 20.02 -19.34
CA ASP A 12 23.55 20.45 -18.16
C ASP A 12 22.36 19.50 -18.01
N VAL A 13 22.46 18.56 -17.10
CA VAL A 13 21.34 17.67 -16.75
C VAL A 13 20.35 18.57 -16.07
N SER A 14 19.51 19.23 -16.87
CA SER A 14 18.38 20.01 -16.40
C SER A 14 17.67 19.19 -15.33
N ALA A 15 17.49 19.77 -14.15
CA ALA A 15 16.88 19.09 -13.01
C ALA A 15 15.57 18.43 -13.46
N VAL A 16 15.47 17.10 -13.32
CA VAL A 16 14.30 16.35 -13.71
C VAL A 16 13.12 16.86 -12.91
N ASP A 17 12.09 17.35 -13.58
CA ASP A 17 10.86 17.78 -12.92
C ASP A 17 10.06 16.55 -12.46
N ILE A 18 10.27 16.15 -11.21
CA ILE A 18 9.61 15.01 -10.57
C ILE A 18 8.10 15.21 -10.39
N GLU A 19 7.60 16.42 -10.54
CA GLU A 19 6.16 16.73 -10.47
C GLU A 19 5.48 16.68 -11.84
N SER A 20 6.23 16.59 -12.94
CA SER A 20 5.65 16.48 -14.27
C SER A 20 4.87 15.19 -14.46
N ASP A 21 3.77 15.24 -15.23
CA ASP A 21 2.99 14.05 -15.57
C ASP A 21 3.83 13.02 -16.34
N GLU A 22 4.76 13.49 -17.19
CA GLU A 22 5.64 12.60 -17.95
C GLU A 22 6.55 11.79 -17.02
N TYR A 23 7.11 12.43 -16.00
CA TYR A 23 7.90 11.71 -15.00
C TYR A 23 7.07 10.72 -14.19
N LYS A 24 5.83 11.09 -13.85
CA LYS A 24 4.91 10.25 -13.06
C LYS A 24 4.44 9.01 -13.82
N LYS A 25 4.32 9.06 -15.14
CA LYS A 25 3.89 7.91 -15.97
C LYS A 25 4.76 6.66 -15.77
N GLN A 26 6.05 6.81 -15.53
CA GLN A 26 6.94 5.67 -15.30
C GLN A 26 6.50 4.80 -14.14
N PHE A 27 5.95 5.39 -13.07
CA PHE A 27 5.49 4.67 -11.90
C PHE A 27 4.22 3.87 -12.17
N LEU A 28 3.30 4.42 -12.98
CA LEU A 28 2.13 3.68 -13.43
C LEU A 28 2.51 2.54 -14.38
N HIS A 29 3.51 2.76 -15.23
CA HIS A 29 4.04 1.68 -16.10
C HIS A 29 4.67 0.58 -15.25
N GLU A 30 5.46 0.91 -14.23
CA GLU A 30 6.03 -0.08 -13.32
C GLU A 30 4.94 -0.87 -12.58
N ALA A 31 3.93 -0.19 -12.04
CA ALA A 31 2.77 -0.83 -11.42
C ALA A 31 2.06 -1.79 -12.40
N THR A 32 1.91 -1.39 -13.65
CA THR A 32 1.30 -2.23 -14.70
C THR A 32 2.15 -3.47 -14.99
N MET A 33 3.47 -3.34 -15.05
CA MET A 33 4.37 -4.50 -15.25
C MET A 33 4.31 -5.47 -14.08
N LEU A 34 4.21 -4.97 -12.84
CA LEU A 34 3.99 -5.80 -11.66
C LEU A 34 2.65 -6.55 -11.71
N ALA A 35 1.60 -5.90 -12.26
CA ALA A 35 0.30 -6.55 -12.46
C ALA A 35 0.39 -7.70 -13.47
N ILE A 36 1.08 -7.49 -14.60
CA ILE A 36 1.29 -8.50 -15.65
C ILE A 36 2.05 -9.69 -15.05
N GLU A 37 3.14 -9.44 -14.33
CA GLU A 37 3.92 -10.48 -13.67
C GLU A 37 3.06 -11.31 -12.68
N SER A 38 2.18 -10.67 -11.91
CA SER A 38 1.26 -11.37 -11.01
C SER A 38 0.40 -12.40 -11.74
N VAL A 39 -0.14 -12.02 -12.91
CA VAL A 39 -0.96 -12.89 -13.76
C VAL A 39 -0.12 -14.02 -14.36
N GLU A 40 1.02 -13.70 -14.97
CA GLU A 40 1.90 -14.67 -15.63
C GLU A 40 2.38 -15.76 -14.67
N LYS A 41 2.66 -15.38 -13.42
CA LYS A 41 3.08 -16.31 -12.36
C LYS A 41 1.92 -16.99 -11.62
N GLY A 42 0.67 -16.64 -11.94
CA GLY A 42 -0.51 -17.20 -11.25
C GLY A 42 -0.61 -16.81 -9.78
N TRP A 43 -0.03 -15.67 -9.38
CA TRP A 43 -0.05 -15.22 -7.99
C TRP A 43 -1.37 -14.59 -7.56
N GLY A 44 -2.09 -13.99 -8.50
CA GLY A 44 -3.37 -13.33 -8.23
C GLY A 44 -3.95 -12.60 -9.42
N GLY A 45 -4.84 -11.65 -9.16
CA GLY A 45 -5.46 -10.82 -10.18
C GLY A 45 -4.48 -9.83 -10.84
N PRO A 46 -4.91 -9.13 -11.92
CA PRO A 46 -4.06 -8.24 -12.73
C PRO A 46 -3.88 -6.87 -12.06
N PHE A 47 -3.36 -6.87 -10.84
CA PHE A 47 -3.17 -5.65 -10.06
C PHE A 47 -1.74 -5.55 -9.52
N GLY A 48 -1.13 -4.39 -9.74
CA GLY A 48 0.19 -4.04 -9.26
C GLY A 48 0.21 -2.59 -8.79
N ALA A 49 1.04 -2.29 -7.79
CA ALA A 49 1.12 -0.97 -7.20
C ALA A 49 2.56 -0.60 -6.82
N VAL A 50 2.88 0.69 -6.89
CA VAL A 50 4.13 1.24 -6.35
C VAL A 50 3.83 2.44 -5.47
N ILE A 51 4.64 2.61 -4.42
CA ILE A 51 4.59 3.77 -3.52
C ILE A 51 5.85 4.59 -3.73
N VAL A 52 5.67 5.88 -3.93
CA VAL A 52 6.73 6.83 -4.29
C VAL A 52 6.80 7.93 -3.24
N ARG A 53 8.01 8.29 -2.83
CA ARG A 53 8.31 9.46 -2.00
C ARG A 53 9.48 10.21 -2.63
N ASP A 54 9.34 11.53 -2.82
CA ASP A 54 10.38 12.39 -3.38
C ASP A 54 10.93 11.85 -4.72
N GLY A 55 10.04 11.41 -5.61
CA GLY A 55 10.39 10.84 -6.91
C GLY A 55 11.06 9.46 -6.86
N LYS A 56 11.11 8.78 -5.71
CA LYS A 56 11.74 7.46 -5.56
C LYS A 56 10.73 6.40 -5.12
N VAL A 57 10.77 5.24 -5.75
CA VAL A 57 9.96 4.09 -5.34
C VAL A 57 10.49 3.55 -4.01
N ILE A 58 9.63 3.55 -3.00
CA ILE A 58 9.90 3.04 -1.66
C ILE A 58 9.13 1.77 -1.31
N GLY A 59 8.15 1.37 -2.12
CA GLY A 59 7.39 0.14 -1.93
C GLY A 59 6.81 -0.36 -3.24
N ARG A 60 6.74 -1.68 -3.39
CA ARG A 60 6.17 -2.40 -4.53
C ARG A 60 5.16 -3.43 -4.05
N GLY A 61 4.09 -3.61 -4.79
CA GLY A 61 3.08 -4.59 -4.45
C GLY A 61 2.44 -5.22 -5.67
N GLN A 62 2.02 -6.46 -5.49
CA GLN A 62 1.30 -7.27 -6.48
C GLN A 62 0.14 -7.97 -5.80
N ASN A 63 -0.91 -8.24 -6.54
CA ASN A 63 -1.97 -9.11 -6.01
C ASN A 63 -1.39 -10.52 -5.74
N ARG A 64 -1.51 -10.97 -4.49
CA ARG A 64 -0.97 -12.25 -4.00
C ARG A 64 -2.05 -13.16 -3.43
N VAL A 65 -3.32 -12.89 -3.73
CA VAL A 65 -4.46 -13.63 -3.16
C VAL A 65 -4.39 -15.11 -3.48
N LEU A 66 -4.13 -15.48 -4.73
CA LEU A 66 -4.07 -16.90 -5.13
C LEU A 66 -2.83 -17.60 -4.60
N LEU A 67 -1.69 -16.90 -4.55
CA LEU A 67 -0.44 -17.45 -4.03
C LEU A 67 -0.53 -17.78 -2.54
N THR A 68 -1.20 -16.92 -1.77
CA THR A 68 -1.16 -16.97 -0.30
C THR A 68 -2.45 -17.51 0.32
N GLY A 69 -3.56 -17.51 -0.41
CA GLY A 69 -4.89 -17.75 0.13
C GLY A 69 -5.40 -16.63 1.05
N ILE A 70 -4.71 -15.49 1.11
CA ILE A 70 -5.06 -14.34 1.97
C ILE A 70 -5.83 -13.31 1.15
N PRO A 71 -7.16 -13.16 1.35
CA PRO A 71 -8.00 -12.35 0.46
C PRO A 71 -7.69 -10.85 0.51
N VAL A 72 -7.01 -10.37 1.54
CA VAL A 72 -6.66 -8.95 1.67
C VAL A 72 -5.34 -8.58 0.99
N TYR A 73 -4.60 -9.54 0.44
CA TYR A 73 -3.32 -9.28 -0.23
C TYR A 73 -3.49 -8.76 -1.66
N HIS A 74 -4.22 -7.66 -1.76
CA HIS A 74 -4.28 -6.84 -2.97
C HIS A 74 -2.97 -6.08 -3.19
N ALA A 75 -2.75 -5.58 -4.39
CA ALA A 75 -1.50 -4.92 -4.77
C ALA A 75 -1.19 -3.70 -3.90
N GLU A 76 -2.19 -2.88 -3.61
CA GLU A 76 -2.03 -1.68 -2.78
C GLU A 76 -1.66 -2.04 -1.34
N VAL A 77 -2.32 -3.05 -0.77
CA VAL A 77 -2.04 -3.54 0.59
C VAL A 77 -0.61 -4.09 0.66
N THR A 78 -0.21 -4.91 -0.31
CA THR A 78 1.16 -5.47 -0.34
C THR A 78 2.22 -4.38 -0.56
N ALA A 79 1.93 -3.35 -1.38
CA ALA A 79 2.81 -2.19 -1.53
C ALA A 79 2.94 -1.36 -0.24
N ILE A 80 1.84 -1.16 0.50
CA ILE A 80 1.84 -0.50 1.81
C ILE A 80 2.69 -1.28 2.81
N ILE A 81 2.51 -2.61 2.87
CA ILE A 81 3.30 -3.48 3.75
C ILE A 81 4.79 -3.36 3.39
N ASP A 82 5.15 -3.45 2.10
CA ASP A 82 6.54 -3.33 1.65
C ASP A 82 7.13 -1.96 2.03
N ALA A 83 6.46 -0.86 1.70
CA ALA A 83 6.92 0.49 2.02
C ALA A 83 7.08 0.71 3.53
N CYS A 84 6.06 0.35 4.33
CA CYS A 84 6.10 0.50 5.78
C CYS A 84 7.23 -0.34 6.40
N SER A 85 7.44 -1.54 5.92
CA SER A 85 8.52 -2.40 6.42
C SER A 85 9.89 -1.80 6.14
N ARG A 86 10.11 -1.23 4.93
CA ARG A 86 11.38 -0.59 4.56
C ARG A 86 11.68 0.64 5.39
N ILE A 87 10.71 1.55 5.54
CA ILE A 87 10.93 2.80 6.30
C ILE A 87 11.03 2.56 7.82
N ASN A 88 10.43 1.47 8.31
CA ASN A 88 10.44 1.12 9.73
C ASN A 88 11.40 -0.05 10.06
N SER A 89 12.19 -0.54 9.10
CA SER A 89 13.03 -1.74 9.22
C SER A 89 13.96 -1.74 10.44
N LYS A 90 14.51 -0.57 10.79
CA LYS A 90 15.37 -0.42 11.97
C LYS A 90 14.61 -0.51 13.29
N ALA A 91 13.29 -0.32 13.27
CA ALA A 91 12.47 -0.30 14.48
C ALA A 91 11.77 -1.64 14.74
N LEU A 92 11.47 -2.42 13.71
CA LEU A 92 10.59 -3.57 13.79
C LEU A 92 11.26 -4.91 13.48
N LEU A 93 12.28 -4.91 12.62
CA LEU A 93 12.84 -6.13 12.04
C LEU A 93 14.35 -5.95 11.94
N GLY A 94 15.10 -6.92 12.40
CA GLY A 94 16.54 -6.99 12.10
C GLY A 94 16.78 -6.91 10.60
N SER A 95 17.99 -6.58 10.20
CA SER A 95 18.42 -6.33 8.82
C SER A 95 18.12 -7.45 7.82
N ASP A 96 17.69 -8.61 8.27
CA ASP A 96 17.60 -9.85 7.49
C ASP A 96 16.21 -10.12 6.90
N TYR A 97 15.25 -9.19 7.07
CA TYR A 97 13.85 -9.40 6.64
C TYR A 97 13.61 -9.15 5.14
N TYR A 98 14.56 -8.60 4.41
CA TYR A 98 14.34 -8.09 3.05
C TYR A 98 15.12 -8.82 1.95
N GLU A 99 14.83 -10.10 1.77
CA GLU A 99 15.10 -10.78 0.50
C GLU A 99 13.83 -11.43 -0.08
N GLY A 100 12.80 -10.63 -0.34
CA GLY A 100 11.76 -10.99 -1.30
C GLY A 100 10.61 -11.89 -0.83
N ASN A 101 10.52 -12.28 0.43
CA ASN A 101 9.43 -13.09 0.95
C ASN A 101 8.49 -12.27 1.83
N LEU A 102 7.26 -12.06 1.36
CA LEU A 102 6.12 -11.56 2.14
C LEU A 102 5.60 -12.64 3.14
N GLU A 103 6.48 -13.33 3.82
CA GLU A 103 6.06 -14.13 4.95
C GLU A 103 5.87 -13.19 6.13
N MET A 104 4.64 -13.10 6.63
CA MET A 104 4.39 -12.51 7.94
C MET A 104 5.06 -13.43 8.96
N ILE A 105 6.30 -13.09 9.34
CA ILE A 105 7.00 -13.81 10.39
C ILE A 105 6.34 -13.43 11.71
N PRO A 106 5.75 -14.38 12.44
CA PRO A 106 5.28 -14.11 13.79
C PRO A 106 6.46 -13.60 14.61
N ARG A 107 6.28 -12.49 15.34
CA ARG A 107 7.32 -11.99 16.23
C ARG A 107 7.74 -13.12 17.18
N PRO A 108 9.04 -13.37 17.34
CA PRO A 108 9.50 -14.35 18.34
C PRO A 108 8.92 -14.02 19.72
N ALA A 109 8.48 -15.03 20.46
CA ALA A 109 8.00 -14.84 21.81
C ALA A 109 9.11 -14.17 22.65
N GLY A 110 8.77 -13.06 23.33
CA GLY A 110 9.73 -12.29 24.12
C GLY A 110 10.46 -11.17 23.39
N SER A 111 10.18 -10.92 22.10
CA SER A 111 10.68 -9.72 21.42
C SER A 111 10.19 -8.47 22.13
N PRO A 112 11.04 -7.44 22.34
CA PRO A 112 10.61 -6.18 22.93
C PRO A 112 9.53 -5.53 22.07
N ASP A 113 8.54 -4.91 22.70
CA ASP A 113 7.51 -4.19 21.95
C ASP A 113 8.12 -3.07 21.11
N PRO A 114 7.64 -2.86 19.87
CA PRO A 114 8.12 -1.75 19.06
C PRO A 114 7.86 -0.44 19.80
N VAL A 115 8.83 0.46 19.78
CA VAL A 115 8.68 1.79 20.37
C VAL A 115 7.74 2.59 19.48
N PRO A 116 6.52 2.93 19.92
CA PRO A 116 5.50 3.58 19.08
C PRO A 116 5.94 4.90 18.46
N GLU A 117 6.85 5.61 19.12
CA GLU A 117 7.39 6.91 18.70
C GLU A 117 8.09 6.90 17.36
N ARG A 118 8.38 5.71 16.82
CA ARG A 118 9.17 5.55 15.59
C ARG A 118 8.40 4.97 14.41
N ALA A 119 7.16 4.57 14.60
CA ALA A 119 6.35 4.07 13.50
C ALA A 119 5.99 5.22 12.56
N GLN A 120 6.56 5.19 11.37
CA GLN A 120 6.26 6.18 10.34
C GLN A 120 5.14 5.68 9.44
N MET A 121 4.15 6.56 9.20
CA MET A 121 3.16 6.36 8.15
C MET A 121 3.70 6.86 6.81
N LEU A 122 2.95 6.63 5.76
CA LEU A 122 3.32 6.97 4.38
C LEU A 122 2.90 8.40 3.99
N LYS A 123 2.91 9.33 4.95
CA LYS A 123 2.66 10.74 4.68
C LYS A 123 3.73 11.29 3.73
N GLY A 124 3.33 12.13 2.77
CA GLY A 124 4.21 12.65 1.73
C GLY A 124 4.48 11.63 0.62
N CYS A 125 3.72 10.53 0.57
CA CYS A 125 3.86 9.54 -0.49
C CYS A 125 2.72 9.59 -1.49
N ASP A 126 3.04 9.18 -2.71
CA ASP A 126 2.11 8.90 -3.79
C ASP A 126 1.98 7.40 -3.99
N LEU A 127 0.78 6.93 -4.28
CA LEU A 127 0.54 5.56 -4.71
C LEU A 127 0.13 5.55 -6.18
N TYR A 128 0.78 4.72 -6.97
CA TYR A 128 0.44 4.44 -8.36
C TYR A 128 -0.03 2.99 -8.46
N VAL A 129 -1.21 2.76 -9.01
CA VAL A 129 -1.81 1.45 -9.18
C VAL A 129 -2.45 1.36 -10.56
N ASN A 130 -2.36 0.21 -11.23
CA ASN A 130 -2.90 0.08 -12.58
C ASN A 130 -4.44 0.07 -12.62
N GLY A 131 -5.12 -0.34 -11.54
CA GLY A 131 -6.57 -0.38 -11.41
C GLY A 131 -7.11 0.54 -10.33
N ALA A 132 -8.36 1.01 -10.46
CA ALA A 132 -9.02 1.78 -9.41
C ALA A 132 -9.05 0.98 -8.10
N PRO A 133 -8.60 1.55 -6.96
CA PRO A 133 -8.59 0.85 -5.69
C PRO A 133 -10.00 0.46 -5.23
N CYS A 134 -10.18 -0.77 -4.77
CA CYS A 134 -11.41 -1.21 -4.13
C CYS A 134 -11.64 -0.53 -2.78
N PRO A 135 -12.84 -0.62 -2.15
CA PRO A 135 -13.12 0.00 -0.86
C PRO A 135 -12.16 -0.41 0.26
N MET A 136 -11.73 -1.68 0.30
CA MET A 136 -10.75 -2.16 1.26
C MET A 136 -9.40 -1.46 1.08
N CYS A 137 -8.91 -1.38 -0.16
CA CYS A 137 -7.65 -0.74 -0.48
C CYS A 137 -7.69 0.76 -0.22
N MET A 138 -8.79 1.45 -0.58
CA MET A 138 -8.96 2.87 -0.24
C MET A 138 -8.91 3.11 1.27
N SER A 139 -9.55 2.25 2.07
CA SER A 139 -9.46 2.34 3.53
C SER A 139 -8.03 2.15 4.04
N ALA A 140 -7.29 1.18 3.48
CA ALA A 140 -5.88 0.97 3.81
C ALA A 140 -5.01 2.19 3.45
N ILE A 141 -5.25 2.81 2.30
CA ILE A 141 -4.57 4.03 1.83
C ILE A 141 -4.78 5.20 2.79
N TYR A 142 -6.04 5.41 3.26
CA TYR A 142 -6.33 6.42 4.28
C TYR A 142 -5.59 6.15 5.60
N TRP A 143 -5.60 4.91 6.09
CA TRP A 143 -4.88 4.54 7.31
C TRP A 143 -3.37 4.68 7.16
N ALA A 144 -2.83 4.38 5.99
CA ALA A 144 -1.42 4.57 5.68
C ALA A 144 -1.00 6.05 5.57
N ARG A 145 -1.96 6.99 5.50
CA ARG A 145 -1.71 8.43 5.34
C ARG A 145 -1.03 8.80 4.01
N ILE A 146 -1.32 8.06 2.95
CA ILE A 146 -0.85 8.38 1.60
C ILE A 146 -1.58 9.64 1.12
N ASP A 147 -0.85 10.56 0.50
CA ASP A 147 -1.37 11.88 0.14
C ASP A 147 -2.09 11.87 -1.20
N ARG A 148 -1.58 11.12 -2.20
CA ARG A 148 -2.11 11.09 -3.58
C ARG A 148 -2.19 9.67 -4.12
N VAL A 149 -3.22 9.41 -4.92
CA VAL A 149 -3.43 8.11 -5.60
C VAL A 149 -3.62 8.36 -7.08
N TYR A 150 -2.80 7.70 -7.89
CA TYR A 150 -2.88 7.70 -9.35
C TYR A 150 -3.26 6.30 -9.82
N PHE A 151 -4.33 6.18 -10.58
CA PHE A 151 -4.77 4.88 -11.11
C PHE A 151 -5.12 4.97 -12.60
N GLY A 152 -4.91 3.87 -13.32
CA GLY A 152 -5.07 3.81 -14.77
C GLY A 152 -6.46 3.40 -15.23
N THR A 153 -6.96 2.25 -14.78
CA THR A 153 -8.27 1.72 -15.18
C THR A 153 -9.36 2.11 -14.19
N ARG A 154 -10.60 2.12 -14.66
CA ARG A 154 -11.79 2.41 -13.86
C ARG A 154 -12.38 1.13 -13.29
N LEU A 155 -13.32 1.27 -12.33
CA LEU A 155 -14.06 0.13 -11.76
C LEU A 155 -14.82 -0.66 -12.83
N GLU A 156 -15.38 0.03 -13.83
CA GLU A 156 -16.09 -0.62 -14.93
C GLU A 156 -15.17 -1.49 -15.81
N ASP A 157 -13.89 -1.16 -15.90
CA ASP A 157 -12.91 -1.95 -16.66
C ASP A 157 -12.55 -3.23 -15.90
N THR A 158 -12.36 -3.16 -14.59
CA THR A 158 -12.07 -4.32 -13.74
C THR A 158 -13.28 -5.24 -13.56
N SER A 159 -14.49 -4.67 -13.50
CA SER A 159 -15.74 -5.42 -13.45
C SER A 159 -15.92 -6.31 -14.68
N LYS A 160 -15.58 -5.84 -15.88
CA LYS A 160 -15.67 -6.62 -17.15
C LYS A 160 -14.81 -7.89 -17.14
N ILE A 161 -13.77 -7.92 -16.34
CA ILE A 161 -12.87 -9.08 -16.22
C ILE A 161 -13.13 -9.89 -14.94
N GLY A 162 -14.24 -9.63 -14.24
CA GLY A 162 -14.70 -10.42 -13.10
C GLY A 162 -14.33 -9.86 -11.72
N PHE A 163 -13.74 -8.66 -11.63
CA PHE A 163 -13.45 -7.98 -10.37
C PHE A 163 -14.45 -6.85 -10.17
N ASP A 164 -15.64 -7.19 -9.68
CA ASP A 164 -16.73 -6.25 -9.45
C ASP A 164 -16.81 -5.86 -7.97
N ASP A 165 -16.43 -4.61 -7.68
CA ASP A 165 -16.44 -4.04 -6.33
C ASP A 165 -17.59 -3.06 -6.10
N GLU A 166 -18.44 -2.80 -7.10
CA GLU A 166 -19.51 -1.79 -7.03
C GLU A 166 -20.47 -2.05 -5.89
N PHE A 167 -20.83 -3.32 -5.66
CA PHE A 167 -21.74 -3.71 -4.59
C PHE A 167 -21.25 -3.28 -3.20
N GLN A 168 -19.92 -3.26 -2.97
CA GLN A 168 -19.34 -2.84 -1.70
C GLN A 168 -19.55 -1.36 -1.46
N TYR A 169 -19.39 -0.51 -2.49
CA TYR A 169 -19.65 0.93 -2.38
C TYR A 169 -21.12 1.23 -2.06
N ILE A 170 -22.04 0.44 -2.60
CA ILE A 170 -23.48 0.56 -2.31
C ILE A 170 -23.78 0.11 -0.89
N ASP A 171 -23.31 -1.07 -0.50
CA ASP A 171 -23.58 -1.69 0.80
C ASP A 171 -23.02 -0.85 1.97
N PHE A 172 -21.85 -0.23 1.78
CA PHE A 172 -21.24 0.64 2.81
C PHE A 172 -22.03 1.93 3.11
N ARG A 173 -22.91 2.36 2.21
CA ARG A 173 -23.81 3.51 2.46
C ARG A 173 -24.98 3.17 3.35
N LEU A 174 -25.27 1.88 3.51
CA LEU A 174 -26.39 1.41 4.32
C LEU A 174 -26.05 1.39 5.81
N PRO A 175 -27.00 1.66 6.68
CA PRO A 175 -26.87 1.38 8.11
C PRO A 175 -26.50 -0.09 8.35
N TRP A 176 -25.75 -0.36 9.41
CA TRP A 176 -25.23 -1.71 9.69
C TRP A 176 -26.27 -2.84 9.59
N LYS A 177 -27.48 -2.62 10.13
CA LYS A 177 -28.56 -3.61 10.13
C LYS A 177 -29.23 -3.81 8.77
N GLU A 178 -29.04 -2.89 7.85
CA GLU A 178 -29.60 -2.91 6.49
C GLU A 178 -28.64 -3.49 5.45
N ARG A 179 -27.39 -3.73 5.81
CA ARG A 179 -26.38 -4.34 4.94
C ARG A 179 -26.79 -5.75 4.56
N LYS A 180 -26.68 -6.07 3.26
CA LYS A 180 -27.17 -7.33 2.70
C LYS A 180 -26.05 -8.30 2.33
N ALA A 181 -24.87 -7.77 2.00
CA ALA A 181 -23.74 -8.59 1.61
C ALA A 181 -23.18 -9.40 2.80
N ILE A 182 -23.15 -8.77 3.98
CA ILE A 182 -22.72 -9.41 5.24
C ILE A 182 -23.68 -8.96 6.34
N GLN A 183 -24.19 -9.91 7.12
CA GLN A 183 -25.02 -9.60 8.30
C GLN A 183 -24.16 -8.96 9.39
N CYS A 184 -24.57 -7.77 9.85
CA CYS A 184 -23.89 -7.04 10.90
C CYS A 184 -24.77 -6.96 12.14
N PHE A 185 -24.17 -7.24 13.30
CA PHE A 185 -24.83 -7.21 14.61
C PHE A 185 -24.19 -6.12 15.48
N PRO A 186 -24.58 -4.84 15.30
CA PRO A 186 -24.05 -3.75 16.11
C PRO A 186 -24.47 -3.90 17.58
N ASP A 187 -23.68 -3.30 18.46
CA ASP A 187 -23.90 -3.28 19.92
C ASP A 187 -23.83 -4.65 20.63
N PHE A 188 -23.37 -5.70 19.92
CA PHE A 188 -23.17 -7.01 20.55
C PHE A 188 -22.11 -6.92 21.66
N GLU A 189 -22.52 -7.21 22.90
CA GLU A 189 -21.70 -7.07 24.13
C GLU A 189 -20.99 -5.71 24.26
N ARG A 190 -21.66 -4.62 23.85
CA ARG A 190 -21.09 -3.26 23.77
C ARG A 190 -20.41 -2.83 25.07
N ASN A 191 -21.05 -3.05 26.21
CA ASN A 191 -20.49 -2.63 27.51
C ASN A 191 -19.19 -3.36 27.86
N TYR A 192 -19.07 -4.60 27.44
CA TYR A 192 -17.81 -5.34 27.61
C TYR A 192 -16.73 -4.85 26.64
N ALA A 193 -17.10 -4.63 25.40
CA ALA A 193 -16.17 -4.13 24.36
C ALA A 193 -15.61 -2.73 24.68
N LEU A 194 -16.40 -1.87 25.34
CA LEU A 194 -15.96 -0.53 25.76
C LEU A 194 -14.77 -0.56 26.73
N LYS A 195 -14.53 -1.66 27.45
CA LYS A 195 -13.36 -1.79 28.34
C LYS A 195 -12.02 -1.61 27.61
N ALA A 196 -11.95 -2.00 26.32
CA ALA A 196 -10.77 -1.78 25.50
C ALA A 196 -10.55 -0.28 25.21
N CYS A 197 -11.63 0.47 24.96
CA CYS A 197 -11.58 1.92 24.78
C CYS A 197 -11.15 2.63 26.07
N GLU A 198 -11.66 2.21 27.21
CA GLU A 198 -11.25 2.73 28.53
C GLU A 198 -9.77 2.45 28.81
N ALA A 199 -9.30 1.24 28.52
CA ALA A 199 -7.89 0.89 28.67
C ALA A 199 -6.99 1.77 27.80
N TRP A 200 -7.40 2.02 26.55
CA TRP A 200 -6.72 2.96 25.66
C TRP A 200 -6.72 4.39 26.22
N GLN A 201 -7.86 4.88 26.67
CA GLN A 201 -7.98 6.23 27.24
C GLN A 201 -7.11 6.43 28.48
N ASN A 202 -6.97 5.40 29.30
CA ASN A 202 -6.18 5.42 30.53
C ASN A 202 -4.67 5.23 30.29
N LYS A 203 -4.25 4.82 29.10
CA LYS A 203 -2.84 4.67 28.74
C LYS A 203 -2.20 6.04 28.62
N LYS A 204 -1.18 6.35 29.46
CA LYS A 204 -0.53 7.65 29.52
C LYS A 204 0.27 8.02 28.28
N ASP A 205 0.87 7.03 27.65
CA ASP A 205 1.74 7.13 26.46
C ASP A 205 1.02 6.67 25.17
N ARG A 206 -0.29 6.85 25.09
CA ARG A 206 -1.05 6.50 23.89
C ARG A 206 -0.74 7.43 22.74
N HIS A 207 -0.52 6.87 21.57
CA HIS A 207 -0.35 7.60 20.32
C HIS A 207 -1.41 7.16 19.31
N PRO A 208 -2.34 8.04 18.93
CA PRO A 208 -3.24 7.78 17.82
C PRO A 208 -2.44 7.80 16.50
N TYR A 209 -2.74 6.88 15.62
CA TYR A 209 -2.09 6.70 14.32
C TYR A 209 -3.04 6.94 13.15
#